data_963976d5e6bbf9c46ea9c3d82158b20c
#
_entry.id   963976d5e6bbf9c46ea9c3d82158b20c
#
_cell.length_a   1.000
_cell.length_b   1.000
_cell.length_c   1.000
_cell.angle_alpha   90.00
_cell.angle_beta   90.00
_cell.angle_gamma   90.00
#
_symmetry.space_group_name_H-M   'P 1'
#
loop_
_entity.id
_entity.type
_entity.pdbx_description
1 polymer ?
#
loop_
_entity_poly.entity_id
_entity_poly.type
_entity_poly.pdbx_seq_one_letter_code
_entity_poly.pdbx_strand_id
1 'polypeptide(L)'
;VYLSTTRASDIAADTPAPKGPLRAVPGTVFVLGLVSLVTDVSAEMVTAVLPLYLMAGLGMSPLAFGALDGLHQGATAVLRLAGGRIADRTRRHKLVAGTGYALSAVCKAALLLATTPWSVAAVLAADRTGKGLRTAPRDALISLSVPPGEQGRAFGVHRALDTAGALLGPLAAFGILWVAVDGYEAVFTVSCCVAVLGVVLLALFVREAPAPATAPPHASASAPTRARPPLPPVRTLLRLPGLRRLCLTAALLGLFTVGDAFLYLLLQRRLDLSAAFFPLLPVGTAAVFLLAALPVGRLADRVGRSRVFLGGHVLLLGSCLLLLAPVPAAGGALLVVGVLAMLGLFYAATDGVLMAAAGPLLPAGLRTTGLAVLQTAQALARFAGSLMFGSAWTLWGPGAALGVAAAGLLLSLTVVAVLGGARAERAS
;
A
#
# COMPACT_ATOMS: atom_id res chain seq x y z
N VAL A 1 0.41 -0.52 -3.64
CA VAL A 1 1.55 -0.46 -4.58
C VAL A 1 1.85 1.01 -4.87
N TYR A 2 2.81 1.61 -4.15
CA TYR A 2 3.19 3.00 -4.34
C TYR A 2 4.23 3.10 -5.45
N LEU A 3 3.86 3.67 -6.60
CA LEU A 3 4.78 4.17 -7.59
C LEU A 3 5.24 5.58 -7.15
N SER A 4 6.39 5.69 -6.50
CA SER A 4 7.04 6.97 -6.31
C SER A 4 7.72 7.38 -7.62
N THR A 5 7.00 8.10 -8.48
CA THR A 5 7.62 8.82 -9.59
C THR A 5 8.22 10.12 -9.06
N THR A 6 9.45 10.06 -8.58
CA THR A 6 10.26 11.27 -8.40
C THR A 6 10.84 11.64 -9.77
N ARG A 7 10.12 12.46 -10.52
CA ARG A 7 10.70 13.15 -11.67
C ARG A 7 11.45 14.38 -11.13
N ALA A 8 12.76 14.25 -11.01
CA ALA A 8 13.63 15.43 -10.91
C ALA A 8 13.62 16.08 -12.30
N SER A 9 12.82 17.12 -12.48
CA SER A 9 13.02 18.11 -13.51
C SER A 9 13.35 19.42 -12.80
N ASP A 10 14.62 19.84 -12.91
CA ASP A 10 14.91 21.15 -13.47
C ASP A 10 16.41 21.40 -13.47
N ILE A 11 16.88 21.68 -14.67
CA ILE A 11 17.99 22.56 -15.05
C ILE A 11 19.40 22.03 -14.78
N ALA A 12 19.93 21.31 -15.74
CA ALA A 12 21.26 21.55 -16.31
C ALA A 12 21.22 21.12 -17.79
N ALA A 13 21.70 22.00 -18.64
CA ALA A 13 21.69 21.90 -20.08
C ALA A 13 22.25 20.56 -20.61
N ASP A 14 21.51 20.02 -21.55
CA ASP A 14 21.90 19.33 -22.76
C ASP A 14 23.38 18.89 -22.85
N THR A 15 23.63 17.69 -22.34
CA THR A 15 24.69 16.83 -22.86
C THR A 15 24.12 15.41 -22.84
N PRO A 16 23.94 14.72 -24.00
CA PRO A 16 23.50 13.34 -24.02
C PRO A 16 24.58 12.50 -23.35
N ALA A 17 24.24 11.93 -22.20
CA ALA A 17 25.11 10.98 -21.53
C ALA A 17 25.43 9.82 -22.52
N PRO A 18 26.67 9.41 -22.67
CA PRO A 18 27.04 8.33 -23.57
C PRO A 18 26.27 7.08 -23.17
N LYS A 19 25.56 6.48 -24.14
CA LYS A 19 24.93 5.17 -24.03
C LYS A 19 26.05 4.11 -23.89
N GLY A 20 26.61 4.00 -22.69
CA GLY A 20 27.50 2.89 -22.36
C GLY A 20 26.71 1.57 -22.32
N PRO A 21 27.36 0.40 -22.47
CA PRO A 21 26.71 -0.88 -22.42
C PRO A 21 25.92 -1.00 -21.11
N LEU A 22 24.72 -1.61 -21.20
CA LEU A 22 23.80 -1.82 -20.07
C LEU A 22 24.56 -2.49 -18.92
N ARG A 23 25.10 -1.71 -17.98
CA ARG A 23 25.79 -2.25 -16.81
C ARG A 23 24.81 -3.16 -16.05
N ALA A 24 25.25 -4.33 -15.67
CA ALA A 24 24.44 -5.26 -14.86
C ALA A 24 24.05 -4.59 -13.55
N VAL A 25 22.81 -4.84 -13.10
CA VAL A 25 22.33 -4.34 -11.80
C VAL A 25 23.23 -4.94 -10.72
N PRO A 26 23.75 -4.14 -9.75
CA PRO A 26 24.60 -4.65 -8.69
C PRO A 26 23.95 -5.83 -7.95
N GLY A 27 24.74 -6.86 -7.65
CA GLY A 27 24.26 -8.07 -6.98
C GLY A 27 23.51 -7.76 -5.67
N THR A 28 23.92 -6.74 -4.92
CA THR A 28 23.24 -6.28 -3.69
C THR A 28 21.77 -5.87 -3.96
N VAL A 29 21.48 -5.17 -5.06
CA VAL A 29 20.11 -4.76 -5.41
C VAL A 29 19.26 -5.99 -5.75
N PHE A 30 19.83 -6.92 -6.52
CA PHE A 30 19.13 -8.16 -6.86
C PHE A 30 18.85 -9.02 -5.63
N VAL A 31 19.82 -9.17 -4.73
CA VAL A 31 19.63 -9.91 -3.47
C VAL A 31 18.60 -9.24 -2.58
N LEU A 32 18.63 -7.91 -2.43
CA LEU A 32 17.59 -7.18 -1.68
C LEU A 32 16.20 -7.33 -2.32
N GLY A 33 16.14 -7.37 -3.64
CA GLY A 33 14.91 -7.66 -4.38
C GLY A 33 14.41 -9.09 -4.13
N LEU A 34 15.31 -10.07 -4.12
CA LEU A 34 14.98 -11.47 -3.81
C LEU A 34 14.51 -11.65 -2.36
N VAL A 35 15.17 -10.98 -1.41
CA VAL A 35 14.71 -10.94 0.00
C VAL A 35 13.29 -10.35 0.08
N SER A 36 13.03 -9.26 -0.64
CA SER A 36 11.68 -8.66 -0.72
C SER A 36 10.66 -9.63 -1.32
N LEU A 37 10.99 -10.25 -2.45
CA LEU A 37 10.13 -11.26 -3.09
C LEU A 37 9.73 -12.35 -2.10
N VAL A 38 10.71 -13.01 -1.48
CA VAL A 38 10.50 -14.12 -0.54
C VAL A 38 9.67 -13.68 0.66
N THR A 39 10.00 -12.52 1.25
CA THR A 39 9.27 -12.02 2.42
C THR A 39 7.88 -11.50 2.09
N ASP A 40 7.66 -10.99 0.88
CA ASP A 40 6.33 -10.59 0.44
C ASP A 40 5.46 -11.80 0.05
N VAL A 41 6.02 -12.88 -0.52
CA VAL A 41 5.33 -14.17 -0.64
C VAL A 41 4.79 -14.58 0.73
N SER A 42 5.66 -14.64 1.75
CA SER A 42 5.23 -14.99 3.11
C SER A 42 4.14 -14.06 3.66
N ALA A 43 4.33 -12.75 3.54
CA ALA A 43 3.38 -11.78 4.08
C ALA A 43 2.02 -11.84 3.38
N GLU A 44 2.02 -11.94 2.06
CA GLU A 44 0.79 -11.91 1.28
C GLU A 44 0.04 -13.24 1.28
N MET A 45 0.71 -14.39 1.53
CA MET A 45 0.04 -15.66 1.85
C MET A 45 -0.90 -15.49 3.05
N VAL A 46 -0.39 -14.90 4.14
CA VAL A 46 -1.21 -14.67 5.35
C VAL A 46 -2.28 -13.61 5.08
N THR A 47 -1.91 -12.49 4.48
CA THR A 47 -2.84 -11.38 4.21
C THR A 47 -4.02 -11.84 3.36
N ALA A 48 -3.80 -12.73 2.39
CA ALA A 48 -4.84 -13.20 1.49
C ALA A 48 -5.89 -14.08 2.16
N VAL A 49 -5.53 -14.84 3.20
CA VAL A 49 -6.48 -15.74 3.90
C VAL A 49 -7.04 -15.11 5.17
N LEU A 50 -6.40 -14.06 5.68
CA LEU A 50 -6.66 -13.48 6.98
C LEU A 50 -8.11 -13.03 7.20
N PRO A 51 -8.79 -12.34 6.25
CA PRO A 51 -10.17 -11.90 6.45
C PRO A 51 -11.12 -13.07 6.70
N LEU A 52 -10.96 -14.14 5.93
CA LEU A 52 -11.80 -15.33 6.06
C LEU A 52 -11.48 -16.09 7.34
N TYR A 53 -10.19 -16.28 7.65
CA TYR A 53 -9.75 -16.93 8.89
C TYR A 53 -10.25 -16.20 10.15
N LEU A 54 -10.15 -14.87 10.20
CA LEU A 54 -10.59 -14.10 11.35
C LEU A 54 -12.11 -14.12 11.53
N MET A 55 -12.87 -13.93 10.44
CA MET A 55 -14.32 -13.79 10.54
C MET A 55 -15.04 -15.14 10.53
N ALA A 56 -14.64 -16.08 9.66
CA ALA A 56 -15.27 -17.40 9.57
C ALA A 56 -14.62 -18.44 10.50
N GLY A 57 -13.28 -18.45 10.58
CA GLY A 57 -12.55 -19.41 11.40
C GLY A 57 -12.59 -19.09 12.89
N LEU A 58 -12.30 -17.85 13.27
CA LEU A 58 -12.23 -17.42 14.70
C LEU A 58 -13.48 -16.68 15.17
N GLY A 59 -14.50 -16.48 14.34
CA GLY A 59 -15.74 -15.80 14.73
C GLY A 59 -15.57 -14.33 15.13
N MET A 60 -14.55 -13.65 14.61
CA MET A 60 -14.32 -12.23 14.90
C MET A 60 -15.49 -11.39 14.37
N SER A 61 -15.98 -10.44 15.18
CA SER A 61 -17.04 -9.53 14.75
C SER A 61 -16.56 -8.61 13.63
N PRO A 62 -17.45 -8.19 12.70
CA PRO A 62 -17.11 -7.25 11.63
C PRO A 62 -16.55 -5.93 12.17
N LEU A 63 -17.01 -5.47 13.32
CA LEU A 63 -16.48 -4.27 13.99
C LEU A 63 -15.02 -4.46 14.40
N ALA A 64 -14.70 -5.58 15.07
CA ALA A 64 -13.33 -5.87 15.49
C ALA A 64 -12.39 -6.05 14.27
N PHE A 65 -12.87 -6.72 13.21
CA PHE A 65 -12.15 -6.83 11.96
C PHE A 65 -11.92 -5.47 11.30
N GLY A 66 -12.93 -4.60 11.26
CA GLY A 66 -12.81 -3.23 10.74
C GLY A 66 -11.80 -2.38 11.52
N ALA A 67 -11.76 -2.53 12.85
CA ALA A 67 -10.76 -1.87 13.69
C ALA A 67 -9.34 -2.36 13.37
N LEU A 68 -9.17 -3.65 13.18
CA LEU A 68 -7.88 -4.26 12.84
C LEU A 68 -7.40 -3.83 11.44
N ASP A 69 -8.27 -3.89 10.43
CA ASP A 69 -7.97 -3.48 9.05
C ASP A 69 -7.58 -2.00 8.98
N GLY A 70 -8.35 -1.15 9.64
CA GLY A 70 -8.04 0.27 9.71
C GLY A 70 -6.72 0.57 10.43
N LEU A 71 -6.48 -0.07 11.59
CA LEU A 71 -5.22 0.07 12.34
C LEU A 71 -4.01 -0.36 11.51
N HIS A 72 -4.16 -1.42 10.73
CA HIS A 72 -3.16 -1.94 9.81
C HIS A 72 -2.65 -0.85 8.83
N GLN A 73 -3.56 -0.07 8.28
CA GLN A 73 -3.23 0.98 7.31
C GLN A 73 -2.53 2.19 7.98
N GLY A 74 -2.99 2.59 9.15
CA GLY A 74 -2.46 3.76 9.88
C GLY A 74 -1.09 3.52 10.52
N ALA A 75 -0.91 2.37 11.17
CA ALA A 75 0.33 2.07 11.92
C ALA A 75 1.56 1.99 11.01
N THR A 76 1.44 1.39 9.83
CA THR A 76 2.56 1.20 8.90
C THR A 76 3.20 2.53 8.47
N ALA A 77 2.41 3.59 8.31
CA ALA A 77 2.91 4.91 7.89
C ALA A 77 3.79 5.56 8.98
N VAL A 78 3.37 5.50 10.24
CA VAL A 78 4.10 6.06 11.38
C VAL A 78 5.40 5.29 11.62
N LEU A 79 5.35 3.98 11.57
CA LEU A 79 6.49 3.10 11.84
C LEU A 79 7.58 3.16 10.75
N ARG A 80 7.21 3.44 9.51
CA ARG A 80 8.17 3.69 8.43
C ARG A 80 9.05 4.91 8.70
N LEU A 81 8.48 5.98 9.24
CA LEU A 81 9.23 7.17 9.64
C LEU A 81 10.19 6.88 10.80
N ALA A 82 9.77 6.09 11.78
CA ALA A 82 10.61 5.70 12.90
C ALA A 82 11.80 4.85 12.43
N GLY A 83 11.55 3.83 11.59
CA GLY A 83 12.59 2.95 11.03
C GLY A 83 13.66 3.72 10.26
N GLY A 84 13.25 4.67 9.40
CA GLY A 84 14.17 5.53 8.66
C GLY A 84 15.07 6.37 9.59
N ARG A 85 14.46 7.02 10.61
CA ARG A 85 15.23 7.82 11.57
C ARG A 85 16.22 7.01 12.40
N ILE A 86 15.84 5.80 12.82
CA ILE A 86 16.73 4.90 13.57
C ILE A 86 17.91 4.49 12.69
N ALA A 87 17.65 4.09 11.44
CA ALA A 87 18.71 3.68 10.51
C ALA A 87 19.68 4.82 10.20
N ASP A 88 19.17 6.03 9.96
CA ASP A 88 19.98 7.22 9.69
C ASP A 88 20.86 7.60 10.90
N ARG A 89 20.33 7.49 12.11
CA ARG A 89 21.09 7.78 13.35
C ARG A 89 22.16 6.74 13.62
N THR A 90 21.85 5.47 13.41
CA THR A 90 22.78 4.38 13.74
C THR A 90 23.77 4.09 12.62
N ARG A 91 23.49 4.54 11.39
CA ARG A 91 24.23 4.22 10.14
C ARG A 91 24.35 2.70 9.90
N ARG A 92 23.41 1.91 10.46
CA ARG A 92 23.37 0.44 10.37
C ARG A 92 22.11 -0.01 9.65
N HIS A 93 22.01 0.33 8.37
CA HIS A 93 20.81 0.08 7.58
C HIS A 93 20.45 -1.40 7.47
N LYS A 94 21.45 -2.29 7.27
CA LYS A 94 21.25 -3.75 7.25
C LYS A 94 20.70 -4.26 8.59
N LEU A 95 21.26 -3.81 9.70
CA LEU A 95 20.84 -4.26 11.03
C LEU A 95 19.39 -3.84 11.30
N VAL A 96 19.04 -2.59 11.05
CA VAL A 96 17.67 -2.08 11.28
C VAL A 96 16.66 -2.76 10.34
N ALA A 97 17.01 -2.96 9.06
CA ALA A 97 16.18 -3.75 8.16
C ALA A 97 16.04 -5.20 8.65
N GLY A 98 17.17 -5.82 9.05
CA GLY A 98 17.22 -7.20 9.57
C GLY A 98 16.34 -7.41 10.80
N THR A 99 16.35 -6.49 11.76
CA THR A 99 15.45 -6.57 12.92
C THR A 99 13.98 -6.51 12.51
N GLY A 100 13.62 -5.69 11.51
CA GLY A 100 12.26 -5.66 10.97
C GLY A 100 11.85 -6.96 10.29
N TYR A 101 12.75 -7.57 9.50
CA TYR A 101 12.52 -8.89 8.88
C TYR A 101 12.43 -10.00 9.93
N ALA A 102 13.34 -10.02 10.91
CA ALA A 102 13.33 -11.01 11.99
C ALA A 102 12.05 -10.90 12.84
N LEU A 103 11.61 -9.68 13.17
CA LEU A 103 10.35 -9.47 13.88
C LEU A 103 9.17 -10.03 13.08
N SER A 104 9.12 -9.79 11.77
CA SER A 104 8.06 -10.38 10.90
C SER A 104 8.11 -11.91 10.92
N ALA A 105 9.29 -12.54 10.87
CA ALA A 105 9.42 -14.00 10.94
C ALA A 105 8.97 -14.56 12.31
N VAL A 106 9.35 -13.91 13.42
CA VAL A 106 8.87 -14.27 14.77
C VAL A 106 7.34 -14.13 14.87
N CYS A 107 6.76 -13.08 14.29
CA CYS A 107 5.31 -12.91 14.23
C CYS A 107 4.62 -14.05 13.45
N LYS A 108 5.23 -14.55 12.35
CA LYS A 108 4.69 -15.71 11.62
C LYS A 108 4.70 -16.98 12.46
N ALA A 109 5.76 -17.22 13.25
CA ALA A 109 5.80 -18.31 14.22
C ALA A 109 4.76 -18.12 15.35
N ALA A 110 4.64 -16.90 15.88
CA ALA A 110 3.67 -16.57 16.92
C ALA A 110 2.22 -16.73 16.43
N LEU A 111 1.96 -16.53 15.14
CA LEU A 111 0.63 -16.72 14.57
C LEU A 111 0.15 -18.17 14.65
N LEU A 112 1.06 -19.15 14.61
CA LEU A 112 0.73 -20.56 14.78
C LEU A 112 0.28 -20.90 16.22
N LEU A 113 0.65 -20.07 17.20
CA LEU A 113 0.28 -20.22 18.60
C LEU A 113 -0.92 -19.35 19.00
N ALA A 114 -1.35 -18.46 18.09
CA ALA A 114 -2.42 -17.51 18.34
C ALA A 114 -3.78 -18.15 18.04
N THR A 115 -4.51 -18.52 19.07
CA THR A 115 -5.82 -19.22 18.97
C THR A 115 -7.02 -18.32 19.17
N THR A 116 -6.82 -17.06 19.59
CA THR A 116 -7.91 -16.11 19.82
C THR A 116 -7.84 -14.95 18.83
N PRO A 117 -8.98 -14.32 18.47
CA PRO A 117 -8.99 -13.15 17.60
C PRO A 117 -8.06 -12.03 18.08
N TRP A 118 -7.97 -11.82 19.38
CA TRP A 118 -7.15 -10.74 19.96
C TRP A 118 -5.66 -11.08 19.93
N SER A 119 -5.26 -12.34 20.16
CA SER A 119 -3.86 -12.76 20.03
C SER A 119 -3.40 -12.65 18.58
N VAL A 120 -4.22 -13.06 17.64
CA VAL A 120 -3.94 -12.89 16.20
C VAL A 120 -3.81 -11.42 15.85
N ALA A 121 -4.74 -10.56 16.32
CA ALA A 121 -4.69 -9.11 16.08
C ALA A 121 -3.39 -8.48 16.64
N ALA A 122 -2.97 -8.87 17.85
CA ALA A 122 -1.72 -8.39 18.45
C ALA A 122 -0.48 -8.82 17.65
N VAL A 123 -0.43 -10.08 17.22
CA VAL A 123 0.66 -10.60 16.37
C VAL A 123 0.73 -9.86 15.04
N LEU A 124 -0.42 -9.60 14.42
CA LEU A 124 -0.48 -8.85 13.15
C LEU A 124 -0.04 -7.40 13.32
N ALA A 125 -0.42 -6.74 14.41
CA ALA A 125 0.06 -5.38 14.71
C ALA A 125 1.58 -5.35 14.88
N ALA A 126 2.15 -6.36 15.56
CA ALA A 126 3.60 -6.52 15.69
C ALA A 126 4.28 -6.80 14.32
N ASP A 127 3.70 -7.64 13.47
CA ASP A 127 4.20 -7.89 12.11
C ASP A 127 4.23 -6.61 11.26
N ARG A 128 3.20 -5.76 11.37
CA ARG A 128 3.17 -4.45 10.69
C ARG A 128 4.23 -3.49 11.20
N THR A 129 4.57 -3.59 12.48
CA THR A 129 5.72 -2.86 13.04
C THR A 129 7.02 -3.30 12.36
N GLY A 130 7.24 -4.60 12.21
CA GLY A 130 8.37 -5.15 11.45
C GLY A 130 8.42 -4.65 10.00
N LYS A 131 7.28 -4.68 9.29
CA LYS A 131 7.19 -4.18 7.89
C LYS A 131 7.49 -2.68 7.81
N GLY A 132 6.99 -1.87 8.71
CA GLY A 132 7.28 -0.44 8.78
C GLY A 132 8.77 -0.16 9.04
N LEU A 133 9.35 -0.88 10.00
CA LEU A 133 10.74 -0.69 10.42
C LEU A 133 11.75 -1.03 9.30
N ARG A 134 11.48 -2.08 8.49
CA ARG A 134 12.40 -2.56 7.45
C ARG A 134 12.40 -1.75 6.16
N THR A 135 11.27 -1.08 5.81
CA THR A 135 11.06 -0.50 4.47
C THR A 135 12.04 0.61 4.14
N ALA A 136 12.15 1.63 4.99
CA ALA A 136 13.03 2.78 4.72
C ALA A 136 14.53 2.42 4.76
N PRO A 137 15.04 1.62 5.73
CA PRO A 137 16.44 1.16 5.71
C PRO A 137 16.78 0.30 4.49
N ARG A 138 15.88 -0.56 4.03
CA ARG A 138 16.04 -1.35 2.81
C ARG A 138 16.18 -0.44 1.59
N ASP A 139 15.29 0.53 1.44
CA ASP A 139 15.32 1.47 0.33
C ASP A 139 16.61 2.31 0.34
N ALA A 140 17.12 2.66 1.53
CA ALA A 140 18.42 3.31 1.68
C ALA A 140 19.57 2.41 1.21
N LEU A 141 19.58 1.12 1.57
CA LEU A 141 20.59 0.17 1.10
C LEU A 141 20.60 0.07 -0.43
N ILE A 142 19.44 0.04 -1.08
CA ILE A 142 19.34 0.03 -2.54
C ILE A 142 19.93 1.32 -3.12
N SER A 143 19.55 2.47 -2.57
CA SER A 143 20.01 3.79 -3.03
C SER A 143 21.53 3.94 -2.89
N LEU A 144 22.12 3.45 -1.78
CA LEU A 144 23.55 3.52 -1.50
C LEU A 144 24.38 2.52 -2.32
N SER A 145 23.74 1.51 -2.93
CA SER A 145 24.39 0.47 -3.70
C SER A 145 24.62 0.84 -5.17
N VAL A 146 24.07 1.98 -5.64
CA VAL A 146 24.14 2.41 -7.04
C VAL A 146 24.40 3.92 -7.15
N PRO A 147 25.07 4.37 -8.25
CA PRO A 147 25.21 5.79 -8.54
C PRO A 147 23.84 6.48 -8.71
N PRO A 148 23.74 7.82 -8.45
CA PRO A 148 22.50 8.56 -8.57
C PRO A 148 21.77 8.41 -9.90
N GLY A 149 22.49 8.29 -11.02
CA GLY A 149 21.91 8.11 -12.36
C GLY A 149 21.32 6.73 -12.63
N GLU A 150 21.62 5.71 -11.81
CA GLU A 150 21.16 4.32 -11.98
C GLU A 150 20.07 3.93 -10.95
N GLN A 151 19.70 4.80 -10.04
CA GLN A 151 18.73 4.52 -8.97
C GLN A 151 17.36 4.12 -9.52
N GLY A 152 16.90 4.75 -10.59
CA GLY A 152 15.61 4.42 -11.21
C GLY A 152 15.53 2.96 -11.67
N ARG A 153 16.62 2.44 -12.26
CA ARG A 153 16.73 1.04 -12.68
C ARG A 153 16.80 0.08 -11.49
N ALA A 154 17.59 0.43 -10.46
CA ALA A 154 17.74 -0.38 -9.25
C ALA A 154 16.39 -0.54 -8.52
N PHE A 155 15.68 0.57 -8.30
CA PHE A 155 14.34 0.54 -7.72
C PHE A 155 13.32 -0.16 -8.62
N GLY A 156 13.45 -0.05 -9.95
CA GLY A 156 12.61 -0.76 -10.91
C GLY A 156 12.73 -2.28 -10.78
N VAL A 157 13.94 -2.82 -10.73
CA VAL A 157 14.21 -4.25 -10.54
C VAL A 157 13.69 -4.71 -9.17
N HIS A 158 14.02 -3.95 -8.10
CA HIS A 158 13.51 -4.27 -6.77
C HIS A 158 11.99 -4.31 -6.73
N ARG A 159 11.31 -3.31 -7.33
CA ARG A 159 9.84 -3.24 -7.34
C ARG A 159 9.20 -4.38 -8.15
N ALA A 160 9.84 -4.79 -9.24
CA ALA A 160 9.36 -5.93 -10.02
C ALA A 160 9.38 -7.22 -9.18
N LEU A 161 10.45 -7.46 -8.43
CA LEU A 161 10.58 -8.61 -7.53
C LEU A 161 9.60 -8.53 -6.33
N ASP A 162 9.44 -7.36 -5.73
CA ASP A 162 8.47 -7.05 -4.67
C ASP A 162 7.02 -7.39 -5.14
N THR A 163 6.66 -6.88 -6.33
CA THR A 163 5.34 -7.15 -6.93
C THR A 163 5.14 -8.63 -7.30
N ALA A 164 6.19 -9.29 -7.81
CA ALA A 164 6.14 -10.72 -8.07
C ALA A 164 5.88 -11.52 -6.78
N GLY A 165 6.52 -11.16 -5.67
CA GLY A 165 6.27 -11.74 -4.36
C GLY A 165 4.82 -11.53 -3.90
N ALA A 166 4.31 -10.31 -4.09
CA ALA A 166 2.94 -9.97 -3.72
C ALA A 166 1.88 -10.77 -4.51
N LEU A 167 2.17 -11.17 -5.75
CA LEU A 167 1.28 -12.01 -6.55
C LEU A 167 1.43 -13.50 -6.22
N LEU A 168 2.67 -13.95 -6.00
CA LEU A 168 2.94 -15.36 -5.71
C LEU A 168 2.41 -15.79 -4.33
N GLY A 169 2.36 -14.88 -3.35
CA GLY A 169 1.87 -15.17 -2.01
C GLY A 169 0.43 -15.72 -2.00
N PRO A 170 -0.55 -14.97 -2.50
CA PRO A 170 -1.93 -15.45 -2.57
C PRO A 170 -2.09 -16.71 -3.43
N LEU A 171 -1.31 -16.87 -4.51
CA LEU A 171 -1.31 -18.09 -5.33
C LEU A 171 -0.80 -19.30 -4.55
N ALA A 172 0.25 -19.13 -3.75
CA ALA A 172 0.73 -20.19 -2.87
C ALA A 172 -0.31 -20.55 -1.79
N ALA A 173 -0.98 -19.55 -1.19
CA ALA A 173 -2.06 -19.77 -0.24
C ALA A 173 -3.23 -20.52 -0.90
N PHE A 174 -3.61 -20.15 -2.12
CA PHE A 174 -4.61 -20.89 -2.91
C PHE A 174 -4.21 -22.36 -3.09
N GLY A 175 -2.97 -22.62 -3.55
CA GLY A 175 -2.50 -23.99 -3.78
C GLY A 175 -2.54 -24.84 -2.51
N ILE A 176 -2.19 -24.27 -1.35
CA ILE A 176 -2.25 -24.97 -0.06
C ILE A 176 -3.70 -25.27 0.33
N LEU A 177 -4.60 -24.29 0.26
CA LEU A 177 -6.00 -24.46 0.62
C LEU A 177 -6.77 -25.35 -0.37
N TRP A 178 -6.29 -25.46 -1.62
CA TRP A 178 -6.84 -26.39 -2.60
C TRP A 178 -6.59 -27.84 -2.22
N VAL A 179 -5.41 -28.14 -1.66
CA VAL A 179 -5.03 -29.50 -1.23
C VAL A 179 -5.52 -29.81 0.18
N ALA A 180 -5.45 -28.83 1.08
CA ALA A 180 -5.85 -28.94 2.49
C ALA A 180 -7.03 -28.00 2.74
N VAL A 181 -8.24 -28.51 2.67
CA VAL A 181 -9.46 -27.75 2.97
C VAL A 181 -9.37 -27.22 4.40
N ASP A 182 -9.62 -25.92 4.62
CA ASP A 182 -9.49 -25.22 5.91
C ASP A 182 -8.06 -25.26 6.51
N GLY A 183 -7.05 -25.61 5.71
CA GLY A 183 -5.66 -25.72 6.12
C GLY A 183 -4.95 -24.39 6.39
N TYR A 184 -5.57 -23.46 7.15
CA TYR A 184 -4.98 -22.18 7.50
C TYR A 184 -3.65 -22.31 8.24
N GLU A 185 -3.54 -23.32 9.11
CA GLU A 185 -2.29 -23.63 9.83
C GLU A 185 -1.17 -24.03 8.86
N ALA A 186 -1.48 -24.77 7.78
CA ALA A 186 -0.52 -25.09 6.75
C ALA A 186 -0.04 -23.83 6.01
N VAL A 187 -0.95 -22.90 5.69
CA VAL A 187 -0.59 -21.59 5.11
C VAL A 187 0.34 -20.82 6.04
N PHE A 188 0.03 -20.76 7.34
CA PHE A 188 0.86 -20.04 8.32
C PHE A 188 2.22 -20.71 8.52
N THR A 189 2.28 -22.06 8.53
CA THR A 189 3.53 -22.81 8.64
C THR A 189 4.44 -22.56 7.45
N VAL A 190 3.92 -22.69 6.23
CA VAL A 190 4.70 -22.41 5.01
C VAL A 190 5.13 -20.95 4.97
N SER A 191 4.23 -20.02 5.33
CA SER A 191 4.57 -18.60 5.43
C SER A 191 5.71 -18.34 6.43
N CYS A 192 5.71 -19.03 7.58
CA CYS A 192 6.77 -18.95 8.57
C CYS A 192 8.11 -19.44 8.00
N CYS A 193 8.14 -20.61 7.35
CA CYS A 193 9.35 -21.15 6.71
C CYS A 193 9.91 -20.19 5.64
N VAL A 194 9.03 -19.62 4.81
CA VAL A 194 9.41 -18.65 3.77
C VAL A 194 9.92 -17.35 4.39
N ALA A 195 9.32 -16.88 5.51
CA ALA A 195 9.81 -15.69 6.23
C ALA A 195 11.22 -15.92 6.79
N VAL A 196 11.46 -17.08 7.42
CA VAL A 196 12.78 -17.46 7.93
C VAL A 196 13.81 -17.52 6.79
N LEU A 197 13.46 -18.12 5.65
CA LEU A 197 14.32 -18.12 4.46
C LEU A 197 14.67 -16.68 4.04
N GLY A 198 13.72 -15.75 4.05
CA GLY A 198 14.00 -14.34 3.75
C GLY A 198 14.99 -13.69 4.72
N VAL A 199 14.89 -14.00 6.01
CA VAL A 199 15.86 -13.53 7.03
C VAL A 199 17.26 -14.13 6.80
N VAL A 200 17.34 -15.42 6.49
CA VAL A 200 18.59 -16.11 6.19
C VAL A 200 19.26 -15.51 4.94
N LEU A 201 18.50 -15.30 3.88
CA LEU A 201 19.00 -14.66 2.65
C LEU A 201 19.56 -13.25 2.93
N LEU A 202 18.85 -12.45 3.73
CA LEU A 202 19.32 -11.12 4.14
C LEU A 202 20.63 -11.22 4.95
N ALA A 203 20.68 -12.13 5.91
CA ALA A 203 21.84 -12.29 6.80
C ALA A 203 23.11 -12.70 6.04
N LEU A 204 22.96 -13.68 5.14
CA LEU A 204 24.09 -14.28 4.43
C LEU A 204 24.56 -13.45 3.23
N PHE A 205 23.64 -12.90 2.44
CA PHE A 205 23.97 -12.35 1.13
C PHE A 205 23.96 -10.83 1.06
N VAL A 206 23.24 -10.12 1.96
CA VAL A 206 23.26 -8.66 1.98
C VAL A 206 24.46 -8.20 2.82
N ARG A 207 25.29 -7.35 2.24
CA ARG A 207 26.38 -6.67 2.97
C ARG A 207 25.92 -5.27 3.41
N GLU A 208 26.43 -4.80 4.55
CA GLU A 208 26.26 -3.38 4.93
C GLU A 208 26.90 -2.52 3.83
N ALA A 209 26.22 -1.46 3.41
CA ALA A 209 26.83 -0.53 2.48
C ALA A 209 28.08 0.09 3.15
N PRO A 210 29.23 0.16 2.45
CA PRO A 210 30.37 0.86 3.00
C PRO A 210 29.95 2.27 3.41
N ALA A 211 30.36 2.70 4.60
CA ALA A 211 30.20 4.11 4.96
C ALA A 211 30.82 4.94 3.81
N PRO A 212 30.13 6.00 3.32
CA PRO A 212 30.73 6.85 2.29
C PRO A 212 32.12 7.19 2.77
N ALA A 213 33.12 6.80 1.96
CA ALA A 213 34.52 7.12 2.28
C ALA A 213 34.53 8.62 2.65
N THR A 214 34.99 8.92 3.86
CA THR A 214 35.13 10.29 4.32
C THR A 214 35.82 11.03 3.20
N ALA A 215 35.12 12.01 2.60
CA ALA A 215 35.72 12.88 1.62
C ALA A 215 37.06 13.36 2.20
N PRO A 216 38.12 13.36 1.40
CA PRO A 216 39.45 13.75 1.91
C PRO A 216 39.35 15.08 2.65
N PRO A 217 40.08 15.30 3.75
CA PRO A 217 39.93 16.43 4.65
C PRO A 217 40.10 17.82 4.00
N HIS A 218 40.42 17.88 2.71
CA HIS A 218 40.78 19.10 1.99
C HIS A 218 39.78 19.60 0.95
N ALA A 219 38.59 19.04 0.83
CA ALA A 219 37.56 19.59 -0.02
C ALA A 219 36.42 20.18 0.82
N SER A 220 36.50 21.51 1.02
CA SER A 220 35.44 22.40 1.50
C SER A 220 35.15 22.44 3.00
N ALA A 221 36.13 22.96 3.75
CA ALA A 221 35.86 23.57 5.06
C ALA A 221 35.24 24.98 4.94
N SER A 222 34.28 25.20 4.04
CA SER A 222 33.65 26.55 3.89
C SER A 222 32.24 26.56 3.29
N ALA A 223 31.49 25.48 3.36
CA ALA A 223 30.03 25.62 3.28
C ALA A 223 29.46 25.41 4.68
N PRO A 224 28.95 26.43 5.37
CA PRO A 224 28.25 26.24 6.62
C PRO A 224 27.09 25.29 6.29
N THR A 225 27.05 24.16 7.00
CA THR A 225 25.87 23.26 6.99
C THR A 225 24.73 24.15 7.46
N ARG A 226 24.05 24.80 6.50
CA ARG A 226 22.84 25.55 6.83
C ARG A 226 21.93 24.55 7.49
N ALA A 227 21.78 24.67 8.81
CA ALA A 227 20.80 23.94 9.56
C ALA A 227 19.50 24.03 8.76
N ARG A 228 18.99 22.88 8.29
CA ARG A 228 17.70 22.88 7.58
C ARG A 228 16.72 23.62 8.50
N PRO A 229 16.08 24.68 8.01
CA PRO A 229 15.12 25.40 8.83
C PRO A 229 14.12 24.40 9.42
N PRO A 230 13.70 24.57 10.67
CA PRO A 230 12.74 23.69 11.30
C PRO A 230 11.53 23.53 10.39
N LEU A 231 11.10 22.30 10.14
CA LEU A 231 9.94 22.02 9.30
C LEU A 231 8.76 22.84 9.80
N PRO A 232 8.08 23.60 8.94
CA PRO A 232 6.96 24.40 9.36
C PRO A 232 5.88 23.50 9.99
N PRO A 233 5.18 23.98 11.02
CA PRO A 233 4.13 23.18 11.65
C PRO A 233 3.07 22.79 10.62
N VAL A 234 2.48 21.60 10.75
CA VAL A 234 1.44 21.06 9.86
C VAL A 234 0.31 22.06 9.61
N ARG A 235 0.00 22.90 10.61
CA ARG A 235 -1.01 23.97 10.48
C ARG A 235 -0.69 24.96 9.36
N THR A 236 0.57 25.23 9.09
CA THR A 236 0.98 26.15 8.00
C THR A 236 0.70 25.52 6.64
N LEU A 237 0.91 24.22 6.48
CA LEU A 237 0.61 23.49 5.24
C LEU A 237 -0.91 23.42 4.98
N LEU A 238 -1.72 23.22 6.02
CA LEU A 238 -3.18 23.21 5.90
C LEU A 238 -3.79 24.61 5.62
N ARG A 239 -3.01 25.70 5.74
CA ARG A 239 -3.41 27.04 5.27
C ARG A 239 -3.36 27.16 3.74
N LEU A 240 -2.61 26.30 3.05
CA LEU A 240 -2.60 26.24 1.58
C LEU A 240 -3.99 25.75 1.09
N PRO A 241 -4.78 26.60 0.40
CA PRO A 241 -6.17 26.25 0.07
C PRO A 241 -6.27 25.04 -0.86
N GLY A 242 -5.31 24.86 -1.76
CA GLY A 242 -5.23 23.71 -2.65
C GLY A 242 -5.01 22.38 -1.91
N LEU A 243 -4.02 22.34 -1.00
CA LEU A 243 -3.73 21.16 -0.19
C LEU A 243 -4.88 20.83 0.76
N ARG A 244 -5.42 21.83 1.44
CA ARG A 244 -6.55 21.66 2.36
C ARG A 244 -7.76 21.02 1.67
N ARG A 245 -8.08 21.48 0.46
CA ARG A 245 -9.17 20.90 -0.33
C ARG A 245 -8.90 19.45 -0.71
N LEU A 246 -7.68 19.18 -1.17
CA LEU A 246 -7.31 17.83 -1.56
C LEU A 246 -7.36 16.89 -0.35
N CYS A 247 -6.92 17.33 0.83
CA CYS A 247 -7.05 16.58 2.08
C CYS A 247 -8.53 16.35 2.45
N LEU A 248 -9.37 17.37 2.34
CA LEU A 248 -10.81 17.24 2.63
C LEU A 248 -11.50 16.30 1.63
N THR A 249 -11.19 16.41 0.33
CA THR A 249 -11.72 15.49 -0.69
C THR A 249 -11.27 14.06 -0.41
N ALA A 250 -9.98 13.85 -0.15
CA ALA A 250 -9.44 12.52 0.15
C ALA A 250 -10.01 11.95 1.46
N ALA A 251 -10.24 12.79 2.47
CA ALA A 251 -10.84 12.38 3.73
C ALA A 251 -12.33 12.03 3.56
N LEU A 252 -13.10 12.85 2.86
CA LEU A 252 -14.52 12.63 2.64
C LEU A 252 -14.77 11.35 1.83
N LEU A 253 -14.05 11.16 0.72
CA LEU A 253 -14.16 9.95 -0.08
C LEU A 253 -13.59 8.74 0.66
N GLY A 254 -12.47 8.89 1.37
CA GLY A 254 -11.83 7.84 2.15
C GLY A 254 -12.70 7.30 3.28
N LEU A 255 -13.55 8.14 3.87
CA LEU A 255 -14.48 7.76 4.94
C LEU A 255 -15.51 6.71 4.48
N PHE A 256 -15.96 6.79 3.24
CA PHE A 256 -16.93 5.86 2.65
C PHE A 256 -16.30 4.86 1.68
N THR A 257 -14.98 4.83 1.60
CA THR A 257 -14.25 3.80 0.86
C THR A 257 -14.26 2.50 1.67
N VAL A 258 -15.04 1.53 1.19
CA VAL A 258 -15.06 0.18 1.79
C VAL A 258 -13.73 -0.51 1.48
N GLY A 259 -13.11 -1.12 2.50
CA GLY A 259 -11.90 -1.92 2.33
C GLY A 259 -12.16 -3.13 1.45
N ASP A 260 -11.21 -3.48 0.59
CA ASP A 260 -11.28 -4.61 -0.33
C ASP A 260 -11.53 -5.94 0.39
N ALA A 261 -10.94 -6.14 1.58
CA ALA A 261 -11.19 -7.33 2.40
C ALA A 261 -12.68 -7.53 2.72
N PHE A 262 -13.41 -6.47 3.02
CA PHE A 262 -14.86 -6.55 3.24
C PHE A 262 -15.62 -6.88 1.95
N LEU A 263 -15.21 -6.31 0.81
CA LEU A 263 -15.84 -6.58 -0.49
C LEU A 263 -15.59 -8.04 -0.92
N TYR A 264 -14.40 -8.57 -0.66
CA TYR A 264 -14.09 -9.98 -0.92
C TYR A 264 -14.90 -10.92 -0.01
N LEU A 265 -15.07 -10.59 1.27
CA LEU A 265 -15.91 -11.34 2.20
C LEU A 265 -17.39 -11.32 1.78
N LEU A 266 -17.89 -10.17 1.31
CA LEU A 266 -19.25 -10.06 0.77
C LEU A 266 -19.43 -10.91 -0.48
N LEU A 267 -18.45 -10.85 -1.40
CA LEU A 267 -18.46 -11.64 -2.63
C LEU A 267 -18.43 -13.14 -2.35
N GLN A 268 -17.54 -13.56 -1.43
CA GLN A 268 -17.43 -14.96 -0.99
C GLN A 268 -18.74 -15.46 -0.38
N ARG A 269 -19.32 -14.73 0.58
CA ARG A 269 -20.59 -15.10 1.24
C ARG A 269 -21.77 -15.16 0.27
N ARG A 270 -21.80 -14.22 -0.68
CA ARG A 270 -22.91 -14.11 -1.62
C ARG A 270 -22.97 -15.23 -2.64
N LEU A 271 -21.80 -15.71 -3.07
CA LEU A 271 -21.67 -16.76 -4.08
C LEU A 271 -21.31 -18.11 -3.48
N ASP A 272 -21.23 -18.19 -2.14
CA ASP A 272 -20.80 -19.38 -1.41
C ASP A 272 -19.49 -19.97 -1.97
N LEU A 273 -18.52 -19.07 -2.26
CA LEU A 273 -17.24 -19.49 -2.81
C LEU A 273 -16.48 -20.30 -1.77
N SER A 274 -15.92 -21.44 -2.19
CA SER A 274 -15.04 -22.23 -1.34
C SER A 274 -13.88 -21.37 -0.80
N ALA A 275 -13.48 -21.60 0.44
CA ALA A 275 -12.39 -20.92 1.12
C ALA A 275 -11.08 -20.96 0.31
N ALA A 276 -10.85 -22.02 -0.46
CA ALA A 276 -9.68 -22.17 -1.32
C ALA A 276 -9.59 -21.07 -2.39
N PHE A 277 -10.71 -20.61 -2.96
CA PHE A 277 -10.71 -19.57 -3.99
C PHE A 277 -10.54 -18.15 -3.44
N PHE A 278 -10.74 -17.94 -2.13
CA PHE A 278 -10.69 -16.62 -1.52
C PHE A 278 -9.36 -15.88 -1.78
N PRO A 279 -8.18 -16.52 -1.70
CA PRO A 279 -6.89 -15.85 -2.01
C PRO A 279 -6.75 -15.38 -3.46
N LEU A 280 -7.55 -15.91 -4.39
CA LEU A 280 -7.52 -15.48 -5.80
C LEU A 280 -8.21 -14.12 -6.02
N LEU A 281 -9.10 -13.69 -5.12
CA LEU A 281 -9.81 -12.41 -5.27
C LEU A 281 -8.83 -11.21 -5.28
N PRO A 282 -7.89 -11.06 -4.32
CA PRO A 282 -6.88 -10.02 -4.40
C PRO A 282 -5.95 -10.16 -5.60
N VAL A 283 -5.65 -11.40 -6.08
CA VAL A 283 -4.85 -11.61 -7.30
C VAL A 283 -5.57 -11.05 -8.52
N GLY A 284 -6.86 -11.32 -8.67
CA GLY A 284 -7.68 -10.78 -9.77
C GLY A 284 -7.70 -9.25 -9.78
N THR A 285 -7.92 -8.62 -8.62
CA THR A 285 -7.85 -7.16 -8.48
C THR A 285 -6.46 -6.61 -8.84
N ALA A 286 -5.39 -7.25 -8.35
CA ALA A 286 -4.02 -6.84 -8.63
C ALA A 286 -3.65 -7.00 -10.11
N ALA A 287 -4.12 -8.05 -10.77
CA ALA A 287 -3.91 -8.26 -12.22
C ALA A 287 -4.54 -7.14 -13.04
N VAL A 288 -5.81 -6.79 -12.75
CA VAL A 288 -6.48 -5.66 -13.42
C VAL A 288 -5.76 -4.34 -13.14
N PHE A 289 -5.37 -4.11 -11.89
CA PHE A 289 -4.59 -2.92 -11.53
C PHE A 289 -3.30 -2.81 -12.35
N LEU A 290 -2.51 -3.87 -12.46
CA LEU A 290 -1.24 -3.87 -13.20
C LEU A 290 -1.44 -3.59 -14.69
N LEU A 291 -2.46 -4.17 -15.30
CA LEU A 291 -2.81 -3.94 -16.71
C LEU A 291 -3.31 -2.51 -16.94
N ALA A 292 -4.08 -1.95 -15.99
CA ALA A 292 -4.72 -0.66 -16.11
C ALA A 292 -3.86 0.52 -15.63
N ALA A 293 -2.88 0.30 -14.75
CA ALA A 293 -2.12 1.39 -14.11
C ALA A 293 -1.46 2.35 -15.10
N LEU A 294 -0.84 1.82 -16.16
CA LEU A 294 -0.18 2.65 -17.17
C LEU A 294 -1.18 3.40 -18.08
N PRO A 295 -2.20 2.77 -18.67
CA PRO A 295 -3.19 3.48 -19.49
C PRO A 295 -4.01 4.49 -18.69
N VAL A 296 -4.41 4.16 -17.44
CA VAL A 296 -5.15 5.09 -16.58
C VAL A 296 -4.26 6.25 -16.12
N GLY A 297 -2.98 6.01 -15.84
CA GLY A 297 -2.02 7.07 -15.55
C GLY A 297 -1.87 8.07 -16.72
N ARG A 298 -1.77 7.56 -17.96
CA ARG A 298 -1.76 8.41 -19.17
C ARG A 298 -3.07 9.17 -19.37
N LEU A 299 -4.20 8.54 -19.07
CA LEU A 299 -5.51 9.18 -19.09
C LEU A 299 -5.57 10.33 -18.07
N ALA A 300 -5.04 10.12 -16.87
CA ALA A 300 -5.01 11.14 -15.83
C ALA A 300 -4.18 12.37 -16.23
N ASP A 301 -3.11 12.18 -16.98
CA ASP A 301 -2.31 13.29 -17.50
C ASP A 301 -3.03 14.06 -18.65
N ARG A 302 -3.91 13.41 -19.41
CA ARG A 302 -4.67 14.03 -20.53
C ARG A 302 -5.97 14.70 -20.08
N VAL A 303 -6.77 14.00 -19.27
CA VAL A 303 -8.14 14.43 -18.89
C VAL A 303 -8.13 15.23 -17.58
N GLY A 304 -7.05 15.11 -16.80
CA GLY A 304 -6.89 15.75 -15.50
C GLY A 304 -6.99 14.78 -14.34
N ARG A 305 -6.01 14.86 -13.46
CA ARG A 305 -5.80 13.93 -12.33
C ARG A 305 -6.99 13.86 -11.37
N SER A 306 -7.61 15.01 -11.08
CA SER A 306 -8.79 15.06 -10.19
C SER A 306 -10.00 14.34 -10.78
N ARG A 307 -10.22 14.45 -12.10
CA ARG A 307 -11.34 13.77 -12.77
C ARG A 307 -11.16 12.26 -12.75
N VAL A 308 -9.95 11.78 -13.04
CA VAL A 308 -9.63 10.34 -12.99
C VAL A 308 -9.73 9.80 -11.56
N PHE A 309 -9.26 10.55 -10.55
CA PHE A 309 -9.42 10.19 -9.15
C PHE A 309 -10.88 10.03 -8.72
N LEU A 310 -11.75 10.95 -9.13
CA LEU A 310 -13.20 10.85 -8.90
C LEU A 310 -13.82 9.69 -9.68
N GLY A 311 -13.44 9.49 -10.93
CA GLY A 311 -13.86 8.36 -11.75
C GLY A 311 -13.53 7.01 -11.11
N GLY A 312 -12.38 6.89 -10.44
CA GLY A 312 -12.04 5.72 -9.63
C GLY A 312 -13.07 5.46 -8.53
N HIS A 313 -13.50 6.50 -7.80
CA HIS A 313 -14.51 6.32 -6.75
C HIS A 313 -15.91 6.02 -7.31
N VAL A 314 -16.23 6.45 -8.54
CA VAL A 314 -17.44 6.01 -9.26
C VAL A 314 -17.38 4.51 -9.55
N LEU A 315 -16.21 3.97 -9.94
CA LEU A 315 -16.02 2.53 -10.13
C LEU A 315 -16.17 1.76 -8.81
N LEU A 316 -15.64 2.29 -7.70
CA LEU A 316 -15.87 1.69 -6.37
C LEU A 316 -17.35 1.70 -6.00
N LEU A 317 -18.08 2.80 -6.25
CA LEU A 317 -19.51 2.85 -6.08
C LEU A 317 -20.22 1.82 -6.96
N GLY A 318 -19.80 1.67 -8.21
CA GLY A 318 -20.30 0.64 -9.13
C GLY A 318 -20.11 -0.78 -8.58
N SER A 319 -18.94 -1.08 -7.98
CA SER A 319 -18.71 -2.38 -7.35
C SER A 319 -19.61 -2.63 -6.13
N CYS A 320 -19.88 -1.59 -5.32
CA CYS A 320 -20.84 -1.69 -4.21
C CYS A 320 -22.27 -1.94 -4.71
N LEU A 321 -22.70 -1.22 -5.75
CA LEU A 321 -24.03 -1.38 -6.34
C LEU A 321 -24.18 -2.75 -7.02
N LEU A 322 -23.15 -3.24 -7.69
CA LEU A 322 -23.12 -4.57 -8.30
C LEU A 322 -23.25 -5.68 -7.24
N LEU A 323 -22.62 -5.48 -6.07
CA LEU A 323 -22.77 -6.37 -4.92
C LEU A 323 -24.14 -6.28 -4.25
N LEU A 324 -24.91 -5.22 -4.41
CA LEU A 324 -26.28 -5.07 -3.90
C LEU A 324 -27.33 -5.57 -4.90
N ALA A 325 -27.03 -5.55 -6.20
CA ALA A 325 -27.97 -5.90 -7.25
C ALA A 325 -28.35 -7.41 -7.22
N PRO A 326 -29.59 -7.80 -7.47
CA PRO A 326 -29.95 -9.22 -7.57
C PRO A 326 -29.15 -9.87 -8.71
N VAL A 327 -28.57 -11.05 -8.44
CA VAL A 327 -27.76 -11.79 -9.44
C VAL A 327 -28.50 -13.06 -9.81
N PRO A 328 -28.76 -13.32 -11.10
CA PRO A 328 -29.25 -14.59 -11.58
C PRO A 328 -28.29 -15.75 -11.22
N ALA A 329 -28.80 -16.96 -11.00
CA ALA A 329 -27.97 -18.11 -10.62
C ALA A 329 -26.77 -18.35 -11.56
N ALA A 330 -26.93 -18.07 -12.86
CA ALA A 330 -25.85 -18.19 -13.86
C ALA A 330 -24.88 -16.98 -13.90
N GLY A 331 -25.14 -15.91 -13.12
CA GLY A 331 -24.38 -14.65 -13.19
C GLY A 331 -23.20 -14.54 -12.22
N GLY A 332 -22.91 -15.57 -11.42
CA GLY A 332 -21.90 -15.52 -10.37
C GLY A 332 -20.49 -15.20 -10.87
N ALA A 333 -20.04 -15.86 -11.93
CA ALA A 333 -18.72 -15.60 -12.51
C ALA A 333 -18.61 -14.16 -13.06
N LEU A 334 -19.66 -13.63 -13.68
CA LEU A 334 -19.68 -12.26 -14.19
C LEU A 334 -19.64 -11.23 -13.04
N LEU A 335 -20.31 -11.54 -11.93
CA LEU A 335 -20.24 -10.72 -10.71
C LEU A 335 -18.82 -10.67 -10.18
N VAL A 336 -18.13 -11.81 -10.05
CA VAL A 336 -16.72 -11.86 -9.60
C VAL A 336 -15.85 -11.00 -10.51
N VAL A 337 -15.87 -11.26 -11.80
CA VAL A 337 -15.06 -10.53 -12.79
C VAL A 337 -15.38 -9.03 -12.76
N GLY A 338 -16.66 -8.66 -12.71
CA GLY A 338 -17.10 -7.27 -12.66
C GLY A 338 -16.60 -6.52 -11.42
N VAL A 339 -16.74 -7.11 -10.24
CA VAL A 339 -16.27 -6.52 -8.98
C VAL A 339 -14.74 -6.38 -8.97
N LEU A 340 -14.00 -7.44 -9.34
CA LEU A 340 -12.54 -7.39 -9.37
C LEU A 340 -12.00 -6.40 -10.41
N ALA A 341 -12.66 -6.33 -11.59
CA ALA A 341 -12.30 -5.34 -12.61
C ALA A 341 -12.53 -3.91 -12.12
N MET A 342 -13.68 -3.61 -11.54
CA MET A 342 -13.96 -2.28 -10.99
C MET A 342 -13.02 -1.90 -9.86
N LEU A 343 -12.68 -2.83 -8.95
CA LEU A 343 -11.70 -2.60 -7.88
C LEU A 343 -10.30 -2.37 -8.42
N GLY A 344 -9.83 -3.18 -9.37
CA GLY A 344 -8.51 -2.99 -9.99
C GLY A 344 -8.40 -1.65 -10.71
N LEU A 345 -9.45 -1.24 -11.44
CA LEU A 345 -9.54 0.06 -12.09
C LEU A 345 -9.62 1.21 -11.07
N PHE A 346 -10.36 1.04 -9.96
CA PHE A 346 -10.38 1.98 -8.85
C PHE A 346 -8.97 2.23 -8.31
N TYR A 347 -8.19 1.18 -8.04
CA TYR A 347 -6.80 1.34 -7.59
C TYR A 347 -5.93 2.01 -8.65
N ALA A 348 -6.07 1.66 -9.93
CA ALA A 348 -5.33 2.30 -11.01
C ALA A 348 -5.65 3.80 -11.12
N ALA A 349 -6.88 4.21 -10.85
CA ALA A 349 -7.33 5.59 -10.90
C ALA A 349 -7.03 6.40 -9.62
N THR A 350 -6.74 5.75 -8.50
CA THR A 350 -6.56 6.43 -7.21
C THR A 350 -5.14 6.34 -6.67
N ASP A 351 -4.47 5.17 -6.78
CA ASP A 351 -3.10 4.99 -6.31
C ASP A 351 -2.11 5.80 -7.16
N GLY A 352 -1.36 6.67 -6.49
CA GLY A 352 -0.42 7.58 -7.15
C GLY A 352 -1.05 8.82 -7.78
N VAL A 353 -2.27 8.76 -8.32
CA VAL A 353 -2.96 9.89 -8.97
C VAL A 353 -3.22 11.03 -7.98
N LEU A 354 -3.64 10.71 -6.75
CA LEU A 354 -3.84 11.68 -5.68
C LEU A 354 -2.53 12.41 -5.31
N MET A 355 -1.43 11.67 -5.20
CA MET A 355 -0.11 12.23 -4.90
C MET A 355 0.40 13.09 -6.07
N ALA A 356 0.18 12.64 -7.30
CA ALA A 356 0.51 13.39 -8.50
C ALA A 356 -0.30 14.70 -8.60
N ALA A 357 -1.56 14.71 -8.15
CA ALA A 357 -2.39 15.91 -8.09
C ALA A 357 -1.90 16.91 -7.02
N ALA A 358 -1.35 16.41 -5.91
CA ALA A 358 -0.84 17.26 -4.83
C ALA A 358 0.52 17.91 -5.15
N GLY A 359 1.36 17.26 -5.94
CA GLY A 359 2.73 17.72 -6.22
C GLY A 359 2.84 19.17 -6.66
N PRO A 360 2.07 19.64 -7.66
CA PRO A 360 2.09 21.03 -8.14
C PRO A 360 1.56 22.05 -7.13
N LEU A 361 0.77 21.64 -6.15
CA LEU A 361 0.16 22.53 -5.14
C LEU A 361 1.13 22.83 -3.98
N LEU A 362 2.28 22.16 -3.94
CA LEU A 362 3.21 22.20 -2.84
C LEU A 362 4.52 22.89 -3.25
N PRO A 363 5.02 23.86 -2.44
CA PRO A 363 6.34 24.41 -2.63
C PRO A 363 7.42 23.32 -2.64
N ALA A 364 8.46 23.44 -3.46
CA ALA A 364 9.50 22.43 -3.63
C ALA A 364 10.11 21.95 -2.29
N GLY A 365 10.39 22.87 -1.36
CA GLY A 365 10.97 22.56 -0.05
C GLY A 365 10.01 21.89 0.95
N LEU A 366 8.69 21.88 0.67
CA LEU A 366 7.64 21.33 1.55
C LEU A 366 6.88 20.16 0.92
N ARG A 367 7.28 19.72 -0.26
CA ARG A 367 6.57 18.71 -1.04
C ARG A 367 6.45 17.38 -0.28
N THR A 368 7.55 16.90 0.31
CA THR A 368 7.53 15.64 1.08
C THR A 368 6.60 15.72 2.30
N THR A 369 6.68 16.81 3.06
CA THR A 369 5.83 17.00 4.25
C THR A 369 4.36 17.17 3.86
N GLY A 370 4.06 17.92 2.79
CA GLY A 370 2.70 18.09 2.30
C GLY A 370 2.06 16.78 1.80
N LEU A 371 2.83 15.95 1.09
CA LEU A 371 2.39 14.62 0.68
C LEU A 371 2.14 13.71 1.89
N ALA A 372 3.01 13.77 2.92
CA ALA A 372 2.81 13.00 4.15
C ALA A 372 1.53 13.42 4.90
N VAL A 373 1.22 14.72 4.96
CA VAL A 373 -0.03 15.23 5.54
C VAL A 373 -1.25 14.68 4.78
N LEU A 374 -1.22 14.71 3.45
CA LEU A 374 -2.31 14.19 2.63
C LEU A 374 -2.50 12.67 2.84
N GLN A 375 -1.41 11.90 2.85
CA GLN A 375 -1.46 10.46 3.10
C GLN A 375 -1.99 10.14 4.50
N THR A 376 -1.60 10.92 5.50
CA THR A 376 -2.10 10.75 6.88
C THR A 376 -3.60 11.04 6.96
N ALA A 377 -4.06 12.12 6.33
CA ALA A 377 -5.50 12.44 6.29
C ALA A 377 -6.30 11.32 5.60
N GLN A 378 -5.80 10.77 4.50
CA GLN A 378 -6.44 9.65 3.80
C GLN A 378 -6.44 8.38 4.65
N ALA A 379 -5.33 8.06 5.33
CA ALA A 379 -5.23 6.86 6.17
C ALA A 379 -6.19 6.94 7.39
N LEU A 380 -6.27 8.11 8.05
CA LEU A 380 -7.20 8.32 9.16
C LEU A 380 -8.66 8.23 8.71
N ALA A 381 -8.99 8.76 7.53
CA ALA A 381 -10.34 8.65 7.00
C ALA A 381 -10.71 7.21 6.64
N ARG A 382 -9.81 6.45 6.03
CA ARG A 382 -10.01 5.02 5.76
C ARG A 382 -10.13 4.20 7.04
N PHE A 383 -9.35 4.53 8.08
CA PHE A 383 -9.50 3.90 9.40
C PHE A 383 -10.88 4.13 9.97
N ALA A 384 -11.34 5.38 10.02
CA ALA A 384 -12.68 5.72 10.49
C ALA A 384 -13.77 5.05 9.64
N GLY A 385 -13.59 5.01 8.31
CA GLY A 385 -14.49 4.33 7.38
C GLY A 385 -14.57 2.82 7.61
N SER A 386 -13.44 2.15 7.87
CA SER A 386 -13.39 0.72 8.15
C SER A 386 -14.10 0.38 9.48
N LEU A 387 -13.89 1.21 10.52
CA LEU A 387 -14.65 1.11 11.78
C LEU A 387 -16.15 1.31 11.58
N MET A 388 -16.53 2.35 10.84
CA MET A 388 -17.93 2.68 10.57
C MET A 388 -18.62 1.57 9.78
N PHE A 389 -17.97 1.04 8.76
CA PHE A 389 -18.48 -0.08 7.96
C PHE A 389 -18.61 -1.36 8.79
N GLY A 390 -17.61 -1.69 9.60
CA GLY A 390 -17.65 -2.85 10.51
C GLY A 390 -18.74 -2.72 11.56
N SER A 391 -18.97 -1.51 12.11
CA SER A 391 -20.07 -1.21 13.02
C SER A 391 -21.44 -1.40 12.36
N ALA A 392 -21.60 -0.81 11.17
CA ALA A 392 -22.84 -0.92 10.40
C ALA A 392 -23.16 -2.38 10.05
N TRP A 393 -22.14 -3.13 9.67
CA TRP A 393 -22.28 -4.57 9.40
C TRP A 393 -22.72 -5.35 10.64
N THR A 394 -22.13 -5.06 11.80
CA THR A 394 -22.47 -5.74 13.05
C THR A 394 -23.90 -5.43 13.51
N LEU A 395 -24.36 -4.17 13.32
CA LEU A 395 -25.67 -3.71 13.79
C LEU A 395 -26.81 -4.02 12.80
N TRP A 396 -26.57 -3.86 11.51
CA TRP A 396 -27.64 -3.88 10.49
C TRP A 396 -27.44 -4.97 9.42
N GLY A 397 -26.35 -5.72 9.52
CA GLY A 397 -25.99 -6.75 8.54
C GLY A 397 -25.23 -6.22 7.31
N PRO A 398 -24.69 -7.14 6.49
CA PRO A 398 -23.77 -6.81 5.41
C PRO A 398 -24.40 -5.97 4.29
N GLY A 399 -25.65 -6.26 3.91
CA GLY A 399 -26.36 -5.53 2.84
C GLY A 399 -26.66 -4.09 3.21
N ALA A 400 -27.15 -3.84 4.44
CA ALA A 400 -27.43 -2.48 4.92
C ALA A 400 -26.13 -1.68 5.08
N ALA A 401 -25.06 -2.29 5.61
CA ALA A 401 -23.74 -1.64 5.73
C ALA A 401 -23.21 -1.20 4.36
N LEU A 402 -23.32 -2.08 3.34
CA LEU A 402 -22.91 -1.76 1.97
C LEU A 402 -23.78 -0.66 1.35
N GLY A 403 -25.10 -0.67 1.63
CA GLY A 403 -26.04 0.37 1.19
C GLY A 403 -25.67 1.74 1.78
N VAL A 404 -25.37 1.79 3.08
CA VAL A 404 -24.94 3.03 3.77
C VAL A 404 -23.62 3.54 3.20
N ALA A 405 -22.65 2.66 2.97
CA ALA A 405 -21.37 3.03 2.35
C ALA A 405 -21.56 3.56 0.92
N ALA A 406 -22.37 2.89 0.11
CA ALA A 406 -22.68 3.33 -1.26
C ALA A 406 -23.39 4.70 -1.28
N ALA A 407 -24.38 4.91 -0.42
CA ALA A 407 -25.07 6.19 -0.30
C ALA A 407 -24.13 7.31 0.18
N GLY A 408 -23.28 7.05 1.18
CA GLY A 408 -22.29 7.99 1.66
C GLY A 408 -21.23 8.32 0.60
N LEU A 409 -20.79 7.32 -0.18
CA LEU A 409 -19.86 7.53 -1.29
C LEU A 409 -20.49 8.35 -2.41
N LEU A 410 -21.75 8.09 -2.77
CA LEU A 410 -22.49 8.87 -3.75
C LEU A 410 -22.64 10.33 -3.29
N LEU A 411 -23.04 10.54 -2.03
CA LEU A 411 -23.13 11.88 -1.44
C LEU A 411 -21.77 12.59 -1.45
N SER A 412 -20.70 11.90 -1.10
CA SER A 412 -19.33 12.44 -1.12
C SER A 412 -18.89 12.85 -2.53
N LEU A 413 -19.20 12.02 -3.53
CA LEU A 413 -18.91 12.32 -4.95
C LEU A 413 -19.70 13.56 -5.42
N THR A 414 -20.99 13.66 -5.10
CA THR A 414 -21.81 14.81 -5.47
C THR A 414 -21.33 16.10 -4.80
N VAL A 415 -21.01 16.06 -3.50
CA VAL A 415 -20.46 17.22 -2.79
C VAL A 415 -19.15 17.70 -3.42
N VAL A 416 -18.24 16.77 -3.73
CA VAL A 416 -16.96 17.12 -4.34
C VAL A 416 -17.14 17.67 -5.75
N ALA A 417 -18.05 17.09 -6.55
CA ALA A 417 -18.35 17.55 -7.90
C ALA A 417 -18.95 18.97 -7.91
N VAL A 418 -19.92 19.24 -7.04
CA VAL A 418 -20.57 20.57 -6.92
C VAL A 418 -19.57 21.63 -6.46
N LEU A 419 -18.75 21.34 -5.43
CA LEU A 419 -17.73 22.26 -4.94
C LEU A 419 -16.60 22.48 -5.97
N GLY A 420 -16.36 21.51 -6.86
CA GLY A 420 -15.43 21.63 -7.98
C GLY A 420 -15.98 22.46 -9.14
N GLY A 421 -17.25 22.24 -9.51
CA GLY A 421 -17.93 22.92 -10.63
C GLY A 421 -18.19 24.40 -10.36
N ALA A 422 -18.68 24.77 -9.16
CA ALA A 422 -18.94 26.16 -8.76
C ALA A 422 -17.72 27.10 -8.83
N ARG A 423 -16.52 26.59 -9.12
CA ARG A 423 -15.29 27.36 -9.27
C ARG A 423 -14.75 27.45 -10.67
N ALA A 424 -15.08 26.49 -11.53
CA ALA A 424 -14.84 26.66 -12.96
C ALA A 424 -15.61 27.88 -13.48
N GLU A 425 -16.84 28.08 -12.97
CA GLU A 425 -17.68 29.22 -13.31
C GLU A 425 -17.21 30.56 -12.71
N ARG A 426 -16.45 30.55 -11.59
CA ARG A 426 -15.92 31.79 -10.99
C ARG A 426 -14.55 32.18 -11.53
N ALA A 427 -13.91 31.32 -12.32
CA ALA A 427 -12.61 31.54 -12.93
C ALA A 427 -12.71 31.81 -14.45
N SER A 428 -13.90 31.62 -15.05
CA SER A 428 -14.28 32.09 -16.40
C SER A 428 -14.92 33.49 -16.32
#